data_9809bc147bcc46fb38216a42c727acfa
#
_entry.id   9809bc147bcc46fb38216a42c727acfa
#
_cell.length_a   1.000
_cell.length_b   1.000
_cell.length_c   1.000
_cell.angle_alpha   90.00
_cell.angle_beta   90.00
_cell.angle_gamma   90.00
#
_symmetry.space_group_name_H-M   'P 1'
#
loop_
_entity.id
_entity.type
_entity.pdbx_description
1 polymer ?
#
loop_
_entity_poly.entity_id
_entity_poly.type
_entity_poly.pdbx_seq_one_letter_code
_entity_poly.pdbx_strand_id
1 'polypeptide(L)'
;MNMYEYETKKSGNGVLITMNEIIIAILIIMVFIGLRSTIKHFKGEGSCCGGGTTVKIKRKNIKNIVKKRTAVIEGMHCENCETRIANSFNAMADVSAVVSYKKKTAEITMGKELSDEEITNIIERLGYQVVDIR
;
A
#
# COMPACT_ATOMS: atom_id res chain seq x y z
N MET A 1 13.43 62.31 9.67
CA MET A 1 13.16 61.88 11.07
C MET A 1 12.65 60.45 10.95
N ASN A 2 13.54 59.48 11.11
CA ASN A 2 13.26 58.07 10.95
C ASN A 2 12.88 57.46 12.30
N MET A 3 11.64 57.10 12.42
CA MET A 3 11.03 56.58 13.62
C MET A 3 11.02 55.04 13.59
N TYR A 4 12.20 54.43 13.64
CA TYR A 4 12.39 52.98 13.85
C TYR A 4 13.64 52.73 14.66
N GLU A 5 13.72 53.33 15.82
CA GLU A 5 14.69 52.98 16.82
C GLU A 5 13.94 52.25 17.93
N TYR A 6 13.75 50.95 17.75
CA TYR A 6 13.23 50.07 18.80
C TYR A 6 14.43 49.52 19.56
N GLU A 7 14.67 50.11 20.70
CA GLU A 7 15.70 49.70 21.64
C GLU A 7 15.48 48.23 22.10
N THR A 8 16.47 47.42 21.84
CA THR A 8 16.65 46.12 22.46
C THR A 8 17.03 46.32 23.91
N LYS A 9 16.05 46.29 24.82
CA LYS A 9 16.32 46.20 26.25
C LYS A 9 16.30 44.74 26.67
N LYS A 10 17.49 44.19 26.80
CA LYS A 10 17.76 42.89 27.39
C LYS A 10 17.45 42.93 28.88
N SER A 11 16.44 42.22 29.33
CA SER A 11 16.27 41.85 30.75
C SER A 11 15.48 40.56 30.90
N GLY A 12 16.16 39.56 31.47
CA GLY A 12 15.67 38.50 32.36
C GLY A 12 14.41 37.73 32.00
N ASN A 13 14.57 36.45 31.58
CA ASN A 13 13.60 35.36 31.70
C ASN A 13 12.10 35.62 31.38
N GLY A 14 11.84 36.31 30.32
CA GLY A 14 10.53 36.36 29.71
C GLY A 14 10.76 36.53 28.21
N VAL A 15 10.54 35.48 27.45
CA VAL A 15 10.61 35.55 25.99
C VAL A 15 9.50 36.51 25.55
N LEU A 16 9.84 37.80 25.35
CA LEU A 16 9.00 38.73 24.62
C LEU A 16 8.98 38.26 23.16
N ILE A 17 8.12 37.31 22.90
CA ILE A 17 7.85 36.84 21.56
C ILE A 17 7.15 37.98 20.84
N THR A 18 7.85 38.66 19.94
CA THR A 18 7.24 39.69 19.10
C THR A 18 6.17 39.03 18.22
N MET A 19 5.15 39.79 17.82
CA MET A 19 4.08 39.28 16.93
C MET A 19 4.64 38.61 15.70
N ASN A 20 5.78 39.05 15.21
CA ASN A 20 6.48 38.48 14.05
C ASN A 20 7.05 37.08 14.36
N GLU A 21 7.63 36.88 15.54
CA GLU A 21 8.15 35.57 15.97
C GLU A 21 7.02 34.53 16.15
N ILE A 22 5.86 34.98 16.63
CA ILE A 22 4.68 34.10 16.76
C ILE A 22 4.21 33.65 15.37
N ILE A 23 4.14 34.56 14.41
CA ILE A 23 3.71 34.27 13.06
C ILE A 23 4.68 33.27 12.39
N ILE A 24 5.99 33.50 12.54
CA ILE A 24 7.01 32.59 12.01
C ILE A 24 6.89 31.20 12.64
N ALA A 25 6.70 31.11 13.97
CA ALA A 25 6.54 29.84 14.65
C ALA A 25 5.29 29.09 14.16
N ILE A 26 4.16 29.76 13.95
CA ILE A 26 2.93 29.17 13.42
C ILE A 26 3.16 28.64 11.98
N LEU A 27 3.83 29.41 11.13
CA LEU A 27 4.16 28.99 9.77
C LEU A 27 5.03 27.75 9.76
N ILE A 28 6.06 27.69 10.61
CA ILE A 28 6.93 26.51 10.73
C ILE A 28 6.13 25.29 11.17
N ILE A 29 5.24 25.43 12.15
CA ILE A 29 4.38 24.35 12.62
C ILE A 29 3.44 23.87 11.52
N MET A 30 2.82 24.78 10.77
CA MET A 30 1.96 24.43 9.64
C MET A 30 2.72 23.66 8.54
N VAL A 31 3.91 24.11 8.19
CA VAL A 31 4.79 23.42 7.23
C VAL A 31 5.16 22.03 7.75
N PHE A 32 5.48 21.92 9.04
CA PHE A 32 5.86 20.63 9.65
C PHE A 32 4.69 19.64 9.67
N ILE A 33 3.47 20.12 9.95
CA ILE A 33 2.24 19.31 9.89
C ILE A 33 1.95 18.89 8.44
N GLY A 34 2.10 19.81 7.49
CA GLY A 34 1.92 19.53 6.07
C GLY A 34 2.92 18.48 5.56
N LEU A 35 4.20 18.61 5.90
CA LEU A 35 5.23 17.64 5.55
C LEU A 35 4.98 16.26 6.19
N ARG A 36 4.55 16.23 7.44
CA ARG A 36 4.19 14.96 8.11
C ARG A 36 2.99 14.26 7.48
N SER A 37 1.99 15.04 7.05
CA SER A 37 0.84 14.52 6.32
C SER A 37 1.25 13.96 4.96
N THR A 38 2.10 14.67 4.23
CA THR A 38 2.60 14.24 2.92
C THR A 38 3.46 12.97 3.01
N ILE A 39 4.33 12.88 4.03
CA ILE A 39 5.17 11.68 4.26
C ILE A 39 4.31 10.46 4.64
N LYS A 40 3.21 10.66 5.36
CA LYS A 40 2.26 9.58 5.68
C LYS A 40 1.55 9.06 4.44
N HIS A 41 1.23 9.94 3.49
CA HIS A 41 0.69 9.56 2.18
C HIS A 41 1.73 8.88 1.28
N PHE A 42 3.01 9.21 1.41
CA PHE A 42 4.10 8.57 0.68
C PHE A 42 4.48 7.19 1.24
N LYS A 43 4.18 6.89 2.50
CA LYS A 43 4.42 5.58 3.13
C LYS A 43 3.31 4.54 2.91
N GLY A 44 2.38 4.79 1.99
CA GLY A 44 1.56 3.75 1.37
C GLY A 44 0.59 3.01 2.28
N GLU A 45 -0.23 3.73 3.06
CA GLU A 45 -1.47 3.20 3.61
C GLU A 45 -2.64 4.07 3.13
N GLY A 46 -2.96 3.92 1.88
CA GLY A 46 -4.08 4.62 1.28
C GLY A 46 -4.27 4.16 -0.15
N SER A 47 -5.00 3.09 -0.32
CA SER A 47 -5.54 2.65 -1.59
C SER A 47 -6.44 3.74 -2.17
N CYS A 48 -6.04 4.33 -3.31
CA CYS A 48 -6.97 4.77 -4.35
C CYS A 48 -6.21 5.21 -5.60
N CYS A 49 -6.41 4.49 -6.69
CA CYS A 49 -6.36 4.92 -8.08
C CYS A 49 -5.12 5.71 -8.56
N GLY A 50 -4.22 5.01 -9.23
CA GLY A 50 -3.32 5.61 -10.21
C GLY A 50 -1.90 5.85 -9.73
N GLY A 51 -0.99 4.98 -10.15
CA GLY A 51 0.46 5.19 -10.05
C GLY A 51 1.18 4.22 -9.15
N GLY A 52 1.78 3.20 -9.75
CA GLY A 52 2.99 2.48 -9.35
C GLY A 52 3.32 2.33 -7.87
N THR A 53 2.47 1.73 -7.07
CA THR A 53 2.88 1.17 -5.79
C THR A 53 2.90 -0.34 -5.93
N THR A 54 4.07 -0.93 -5.82
CA THR A 54 4.24 -2.37 -5.60
C THR A 54 3.44 -2.77 -4.37
N VAL A 55 2.21 -3.20 -4.58
CA VAL A 55 1.36 -3.74 -3.51
C VAL A 55 2.05 -5.01 -3.04
N LYS A 56 2.59 -4.99 -1.83
CA LYS A 56 3.28 -6.15 -1.27
C LYS A 56 2.30 -7.32 -1.17
N ILE A 57 2.64 -8.42 -1.82
CA ILE A 57 1.93 -9.68 -1.72
C ILE A 57 2.01 -10.15 -0.26
N LYS A 58 0.88 -10.17 0.44
CA LYS A 58 0.79 -10.72 1.79
C LYS A 58 0.83 -12.26 1.70
N ARG A 59 2.02 -12.84 1.78
CA ARG A 59 2.14 -14.30 1.85
C ARG A 59 1.65 -14.80 3.19
N LYS A 60 0.69 -15.71 3.19
CA LYS A 60 0.24 -16.44 4.39
C LYS A 60 1.01 -17.76 4.49
N ASN A 61 1.47 -18.07 5.68
CA ASN A 61 2.07 -19.36 5.96
C ASN A 61 0.95 -20.32 6.39
N ILE A 62 0.59 -21.26 5.52
CA ILE A 62 -0.46 -22.23 5.79
C ILE A 62 0.16 -23.41 6.54
N LYS A 63 -0.29 -23.64 7.78
CA LYS A 63 0.25 -24.68 8.65
C LYS A 63 -0.15 -26.10 8.20
N ASN A 64 -1.37 -26.26 7.68
CA ASN A 64 -1.90 -27.55 7.22
C ASN A 64 -2.22 -27.44 5.73
N ILE A 65 -1.32 -27.92 4.89
CA ILE A 65 -1.53 -27.94 3.43
C ILE A 65 -2.30 -29.21 3.10
N VAL A 66 -3.50 -29.07 2.57
CA VAL A 66 -4.34 -30.17 2.10
C VAL A 66 -4.11 -30.43 0.61
N LYS A 67 -4.02 -29.36 -0.19
CA LYS A 67 -3.89 -29.47 -1.65
C LYS A 67 -3.09 -28.31 -2.23
N LYS A 68 -2.39 -28.58 -3.32
CA LYS A 68 -1.76 -27.55 -4.16
C LYS A 68 -2.30 -27.68 -5.58
N ARG A 69 -2.55 -26.55 -6.21
CA ARG A 69 -2.97 -26.45 -7.60
C ARG A 69 -2.17 -25.37 -8.32
N THR A 70 -1.91 -25.62 -9.59
CA THR A 70 -1.26 -24.63 -10.46
C THR A 70 -2.22 -24.29 -11.58
N ALA A 71 -2.72 -23.05 -11.60
CA ALA A 71 -3.56 -22.54 -12.66
C ALA A 71 -2.70 -21.82 -13.70
N VAL A 72 -2.93 -22.11 -14.97
CA VAL A 72 -2.37 -21.37 -16.10
C VAL A 72 -3.36 -20.27 -16.47
N ILE A 73 -2.89 -19.01 -16.45
CA ILE A 73 -3.75 -17.83 -16.57
C ILE A 73 -3.33 -16.98 -17.75
N GLU A 74 -4.26 -16.65 -18.61
CA GLU A 74 -4.06 -15.69 -19.68
C GLU A 74 -4.64 -14.31 -19.32
N GLY A 75 -4.14 -13.26 -20.02
CA GLY A 75 -4.55 -11.87 -19.78
C GLY A 75 -3.70 -11.11 -18.76
N MET A 76 -2.71 -11.75 -18.14
CA MET A 76 -1.77 -11.06 -17.24
C MET A 76 -0.67 -10.36 -18.05
N HIS A 77 -0.52 -9.04 -17.87
CA HIS A 77 0.46 -8.25 -18.62
C HIS A 77 1.50 -7.54 -17.75
N CYS A 78 1.30 -7.49 -16.43
CA CYS A 78 2.15 -6.73 -15.53
C CYS A 78 2.14 -7.26 -14.10
N GLU A 79 3.07 -6.77 -13.27
CA GLU A 79 3.17 -7.09 -11.84
C GLU A 79 1.91 -6.73 -11.04
N ASN A 80 1.16 -5.72 -11.47
CA ASN A 80 -0.10 -5.36 -10.82
C ASN A 80 -1.18 -6.45 -11.00
N CYS A 81 -1.20 -7.11 -12.17
CA CYS A 81 -2.09 -8.24 -12.42
C CYS A 81 -1.75 -9.42 -11.50
N GLU A 82 -0.46 -9.75 -11.38
CA GLU A 82 0.08 -10.76 -10.47
C GLU A 82 -0.34 -10.49 -9.03
N THR A 83 -0.11 -9.27 -8.57
CA THR A 83 -0.44 -8.83 -7.22
C THR A 83 -1.94 -8.88 -6.94
N ARG A 84 -2.77 -8.48 -7.91
CA ARG A 84 -4.23 -8.47 -7.79
C ARG A 84 -4.78 -9.88 -7.62
N ILE A 85 -4.31 -10.83 -8.42
CA ILE A 85 -4.71 -12.23 -8.32
C ILE A 85 -4.20 -12.84 -7.01
N ALA A 86 -2.93 -12.64 -6.67
CA ALA A 86 -2.35 -13.16 -5.45
C ALA A 86 -3.07 -12.65 -4.20
N ASN A 87 -3.41 -11.37 -4.14
CA ASN A 87 -4.13 -10.79 -3.01
C ASN A 87 -5.56 -11.30 -2.89
N SER A 88 -6.24 -11.59 -4.00
CA SER A 88 -7.57 -12.14 -3.97
C SER A 88 -7.60 -13.50 -3.28
N PHE A 89 -6.66 -14.40 -3.60
CA PHE A 89 -6.52 -15.68 -2.93
C PHE A 89 -6.02 -15.55 -1.49
N ASN A 90 -5.03 -14.69 -1.25
CA ASN A 90 -4.45 -14.48 0.07
C ASN A 90 -5.42 -13.78 1.05
N ALA A 91 -6.49 -13.14 0.57
CA ALA A 91 -7.57 -12.63 1.41
C ALA A 91 -8.45 -13.74 1.97
N MET A 92 -8.47 -14.91 1.34
CA MET A 92 -9.26 -16.05 1.80
C MET A 92 -8.61 -16.74 2.99
N ALA A 93 -9.43 -17.34 3.87
CA ALA A 93 -8.92 -18.14 4.98
C ALA A 93 -8.27 -19.42 4.44
N ASP A 94 -7.10 -19.78 4.99
CA ASP A 94 -6.36 -21.00 4.67
C ASP A 94 -6.01 -21.21 3.19
N VAL A 95 -5.89 -20.11 2.44
CA VAL A 95 -5.42 -20.10 1.04
C VAL A 95 -4.25 -19.15 0.89
N SER A 96 -3.25 -19.58 0.14
CA SER A 96 -2.11 -18.76 -0.25
C SER A 96 -1.78 -18.98 -1.72
N ALA A 97 -1.59 -17.90 -2.48
CA ALA A 97 -1.22 -17.99 -3.88
C ALA A 97 0.08 -17.24 -4.16
N VAL A 98 0.90 -17.87 -4.99
CA VAL A 98 2.08 -17.28 -5.61
C VAL A 98 1.83 -17.20 -7.10
N VAL A 99 1.71 -15.98 -7.61
CA VAL A 99 1.38 -15.74 -9.01
C VAL A 99 2.60 -15.20 -9.74
N SER A 100 2.80 -15.56 -10.98
CA SER A 100 3.84 -15.03 -11.84
C SER A 100 3.28 -14.71 -13.23
N TYR A 101 3.25 -13.42 -13.56
CA TYR A 101 2.80 -12.97 -14.88
C TYR A 101 3.76 -13.39 -15.99
N LYS A 102 5.07 -13.52 -15.69
CA LYS A 102 6.10 -13.96 -16.63
C LYS A 102 5.91 -15.41 -17.04
N LYS A 103 5.51 -16.26 -16.08
CA LYS A 103 5.23 -17.68 -16.29
C LYS A 103 3.79 -17.95 -16.68
N LYS A 104 2.92 -16.92 -16.56
CA LYS A 104 1.47 -17.03 -16.73
C LYS A 104 0.83 -18.07 -15.82
N THR A 105 1.35 -18.24 -14.61
CA THR A 105 0.91 -19.27 -13.66
C THR A 105 0.60 -18.71 -12.29
N ALA A 106 -0.37 -19.33 -11.62
CA ALA A 106 -0.66 -19.11 -10.20
C ALA A 106 -0.55 -20.45 -9.47
N GLU A 107 0.39 -20.54 -8.53
CA GLU A 107 0.53 -21.67 -7.61
C GLU A 107 -0.33 -21.39 -6.37
N ILE A 108 -1.38 -22.16 -6.19
CA ILE A 108 -2.36 -22.01 -5.11
C ILE A 108 -2.15 -23.12 -4.10
N THR A 109 -1.83 -22.74 -2.88
CA THR A 109 -1.67 -23.65 -1.74
C THR A 109 -2.89 -23.50 -0.83
N MET A 110 -3.54 -24.61 -0.53
CA MET A 110 -4.81 -24.64 0.18
C MET A 110 -4.72 -25.48 1.45
N GLY A 111 -5.17 -24.93 2.57
CA GLY A 111 -5.43 -25.62 3.82
C GLY A 111 -6.89 -26.13 3.90
N LYS A 112 -7.76 -25.62 3.02
CA LYS A 112 -9.13 -26.07 2.80
C LYS A 112 -9.31 -26.35 1.31
N GLU A 113 -9.93 -27.44 0.96
CA GLU A 113 -10.15 -27.80 -0.44
C GLU A 113 -11.05 -26.79 -1.15
N LEU A 114 -10.54 -26.21 -2.24
CA LEU A 114 -11.27 -25.40 -3.21
C LEU A 114 -11.43 -26.23 -4.47
N SER A 115 -12.60 -26.20 -5.07
CA SER A 115 -12.83 -26.82 -6.37
C SER A 115 -12.13 -26.05 -7.49
N ASP A 116 -11.82 -26.72 -8.58
CA ASP A 116 -11.21 -26.09 -9.75
C ASP A 116 -12.14 -25.05 -10.36
N GLU A 117 -13.46 -25.22 -10.23
CA GLU A 117 -14.48 -24.24 -10.63
C GLU A 117 -14.44 -22.97 -9.77
N GLU A 118 -14.24 -23.09 -8.45
CA GLU A 118 -14.11 -21.93 -7.57
C GLU A 118 -12.86 -21.14 -7.88
N ILE A 119 -11.74 -21.81 -8.16
CA ILE A 119 -10.48 -21.17 -8.58
C ILE A 119 -10.70 -20.40 -9.88
N THR A 120 -11.33 -21.03 -10.87
CA THR A 120 -11.66 -20.42 -12.16
C THR A 120 -12.53 -19.19 -11.98
N ASN A 121 -13.63 -19.30 -11.23
CA ASN A 121 -14.56 -18.21 -10.98
C ASN A 121 -13.88 -16.99 -10.31
N ILE A 122 -12.94 -17.22 -9.39
CA ILE A 122 -12.20 -16.12 -8.73
C ILE A 122 -11.34 -15.38 -9.74
N ILE A 123 -10.64 -16.11 -10.61
CA ILE A 123 -9.73 -15.54 -11.61
C ILE A 123 -10.51 -14.80 -12.69
N GLU A 124 -11.60 -15.37 -13.17
CA GLU A 124 -12.46 -14.78 -14.20
C GLU A 124 -13.18 -13.51 -13.73
N ARG A 125 -13.63 -13.46 -12.48
CA ARG A 125 -14.18 -12.22 -11.88
C ARG A 125 -13.18 -11.07 -11.83
N LEU A 126 -11.89 -11.36 -11.84
CA LEU A 126 -10.83 -10.35 -11.91
C LEU A 126 -10.54 -9.90 -13.34
N GLY A 127 -11.17 -10.54 -14.35
CA GLY A 127 -11.02 -10.22 -15.77
C GLY A 127 -9.91 -10.98 -16.48
N TYR A 128 -9.46 -12.12 -15.92
CA TYR A 128 -8.47 -13.00 -16.53
C TYR A 128 -9.10 -14.31 -16.97
N GLN A 129 -8.41 -15.08 -17.81
CA GLN A 129 -8.89 -16.39 -18.28
C GLN A 129 -8.01 -17.50 -17.72
N VAL A 130 -8.64 -18.59 -17.28
CA VAL A 130 -7.96 -19.81 -16.88
C VAL A 130 -7.91 -20.77 -18.05
N VAL A 131 -6.72 -21.20 -18.45
CA VAL A 131 -6.51 -22.12 -19.57
C VAL A 131 -6.46 -23.56 -19.09
N ASP A 132 -5.82 -23.79 -17.95
CA ASP A 132 -5.59 -25.14 -17.42
C ASP A 132 -5.37 -25.08 -15.90
N ILE A 133 -5.79 -26.13 -15.19
CA ILE A 133 -5.54 -26.31 -13.75
C ILE A 133 -4.96 -27.72 -13.53
N ARG A 134 -3.79 -27.74 -12.87
CA ARG A 134 -3.04 -28.98 -12.57
C ARG A 134 -2.87 -29.16 -11.07
#